data_c587a696fb0902be74a04874e32cfd15
#
_entry.id   c587a696fb0902be74a04874e32cfd15
#
_cell.length_a   1.000
_cell.length_b   1.000
_cell.length_c   1.000
_cell.angle_alpha   90.00
_cell.angle_beta   90.00
_cell.angle_gamma   90.00
#
_symmetry.space_group_name_H-M   'P 1'
#
loop_
_entity.id
_entity.type
_entity.pdbx_description
1 polymer ?
#
loop_
_entity_poly.entity_id
_entity_poly.type
_entity_poly.pdbx_seq_one_letter_code
_entity_poly.pdbx_strand_id
1 'polypeptide(L)'
;MAAMGRTARTLGLTLAGLVGGLLTVSYLLQRRPSGVAMGLSPSAFGLALAGYFWLVNRDRSILKGASLTAISWATFWLASIIAGGEMMGLNRTSSADAVAFFAGGVVGSLVMSTATFSLYANAQPTLWRLLVCTIGGGLLGVAGQQLGYLSMPHAGPNPTPALFIVWQTGMGFLIGRFWPTIEAREPTRLSIVEPREKSENPNPR
;
A
#
# COMPACT_ATOMS: atom_id res chain seq x y z
N MET A 1 16.49 17.67 -6.44
CA MET A 1 15.88 16.43 -6.95
C MET A 1 14.57 16.79 -7.61
N ALA A 2 14.38 16.51 -8.89
CA ALA A 2 13.09 16.74 -9.54
C ALA A 2 12.04 15.85 -8.86
N ALA A 3 10.95 16.46 -8.40
CA ALA A 3 9.84 15.71 -7.81
C ALA A 3 9.27 14.80 -8.90
N MET A 4 9.35 13.50 -8.68
CA MET A 4 8.74 12.51 -9.57
C MET A 4 7.24 12.79 -9.68
N GLY A 5 6.74 12.96 -10.90
CA GLY A 5 5.33 13.26 -11.13
C GLY A 5 4.42 12.17 -10.55
N ARG A 6 3.20 12.54 -10.15
CA ARG A 6 2.21 11.62 -9.56
C ARG A 6 2.03 10.37 -10.41
N THR A 7 1.88 10.54 -11.73
CA THR A 7 1.67 9.43 -12.68
C THR A 7 2.83 8.44 -12.67
N ALA A 8 4.07 8.93 -12.76
CA ALA A 8 5.25 8.07 -12.77
C ALA A 8 5.39 7.27 -11.45
N ARG A 9 5.09 7.89 -10.31
CA ARG A 9 5.08 7.21 -9.01
C ARG A 9 3.99 6.14 -8.95
N THR A 10 2.78 6.48 -9.36
CA THR A 10 1.66 5.52 -9.39
C THR A 10 2.02 4.32 -10.24
N LEU A 11 2.54 4.54 -11.45
CA LEU A 11 2.93 3.46 -12.35
C LEU A 11 4.04 2.59 -11.75
N GLY A 12 5.06 3.21 -11.19
CA GLY A 12 6.19 2.48 -10.57
C GLY A 12 5.76 1.64 -9.38
N LEU A 13 4.90 2.15 -8.50
CA LEU A 13 4.37 1.38 -7.36
C LEU A 13 3.39 0.28 -7.81
N THR A 14 2.61 0.52 -8.87
CA THR A 14 1.77 -0.53 -9.48
C THR A 14 2.62 -1.67 -10.02
N LEU A 15 3.71 -1.36 -10.74
CA LEU A 15 4.64 -2.36 -11.24
C LEU A 15 5.35 -3.11 -10.10
N ALA A 16 5.75 -2.42 -9.04
CA ALA A 16 6.32 -3.07 -7.86
C ALA A 16 5.30 -4.03 -7.22
N GLY A 17 4.03 -3.64 -7.12
CA GLY A 17 2.96 -4.51 -6.65
C GLY A 17 2.76 -5.74 -7.54
N LEU A 18 2.79 -5.57 -8.87
CA LEU A 18 2.72 -6.68 -9.81
C LEU A 18 3.88 -7.66 -9.63
N VAL A 19 5.11 -7.15 -9.53
CA VAL A 19 6.30 -7.98 -9.28
C VAL A 19 6.16 -8.74 -7.96
N GLY A 20 5.72 -8.07 -6.89
CA GLY A 20 5.47 -8.71 -5.61
C GLY A 20 4.44 -9.84 -5.72
N GLY A 21 3.32 -9.59 -6.40
CA GLY A 21 2.27 -10.58 -6.64
C GLY A 21 2.76 -11.80 -7.41
N LEU A 22 3.51 -11.58 -8.48
CA LEU A 22 4.11 -12.66 -9.28
C LEU A 22 5.13 -13.47 -8.48
N LEU A 23 5.96 -12.82 -7.66
CA LEU A 23 6.91 -13.51 -6.77
C LEU A 23 6.15 -14.35 -5.73
N THR A 24 5.12 -13.80 -5.10
CA THR A 24 4.28 -14.55 -4.15
C THR A 24 3.71 -15.81 -4.81
N VAL A 25 3.13 -15.67 -5.99
CA VAL A 25 2.54 -16.79 -6.74
C VAL A 25 3.60 -17.81 -7.15
N SER A 26 4.77 -17.37 -7.63
CA SER A 26 5.84 -18.28 -8.03
C SER A 26 6.32 -19.17 -6.87
N TYR A 27 6.36 -18.62 -5.63
CA TYR A 27 6.67 -19.41 -4.44
C TYR A 27 5.55 -20.39 -4.07
N LEU A 28 4.30 -19.99 -4.22
CA LEU A 28 3.15 -20.84 -3.90
C LEU A 28 2.95 -21.98 -4.89
N LEU A 29 3.33 -21.79 -6.16
CA LEU A 29 3.20 -22.80 -7.22
C LEU A 29 4.33 -23.83 -7.24
N GLN A 30 5.35 -23.69 -6.40
CA GLN A 30 6.41 -24.71 -6.29
C GLN A 30 5.80 -26.02 -5.78
N ARG A 31 6.00 -27.11 -6.52
CA ARG A 31 5.44 -28.44 -6.17
C ARG A 31 5.88 -28.96 -4.79
N ARG A 32 7.01 -28.49 -4.28
CA ARG A 32 7.51 -28.75 -2.92
C ARG A 32 8.17 -27.48 -2.41
N PRO A 33 7.39 -26.51 -1.92
CA PRO A 33 7.97 -25.29 -1.37
C PRO A 33 8.85 -25.69 -0.17
N SER A 34 10.10 -25.28 -0.18
CA SER A 34 10.94 -25.38 1.01
C SER A 34 10.31 -24.55 2.12
N GLY A 35 10.51 -24.91 3.39
CA GLY A 35 10.02 -24.11 4.51
C GLY A 35 10.46 -22.64 4.42
N VAL A 36 11.64 -22.39 3.83
CA VAL A 36 12.14 -21.04 3.54
C VAL A 36 11.26 -20.32 2.50
N ALA A 37 10.86 -20.99 1.42
CA ALA A 37 10.00 -20.39 0.40
C ALA A 37 8.61 -20.05 0.95
N MET A 38 8.03 -20.91 1.79
CA MET A 38 6.77 -20.62 2.50
C MET A 38 6.91 -19.44 3.44
N GLY A 39 8.07 -19.28 4.10
CA GLY A 39 8.33 -18.14 4.99
C GLY A 39 8.56 -16.84 4.25
N LEU A 40 9.12 -16.87 3.03
CA LEU A 40 9.48 -15.66 2.29
C LEU A 40 8.36 -15.13 1.38
N SER A 41 7.45 -15.99 0.89
CA SER A 41 6.38 -15.54 -0.01
C SER A 41 5.54 -14.39 0.56
N PRO A 42 5.20 -14.38 1.86
CA PRO A 42 4.47 -13.27 2.46
C PRO A 42 5.22 -11.92 2.43
N SER A 43 6.53 -11.95 2.40
CA SER A 43 7.37 -10.74 2.40
C SER A 43 7.59 -10.14 1.00
N ALA A 44 7.21 -10.86 -0.06
CA ALA A 44 7.48 -10.48 -1.44
C ALA A 44 6.94 -9.07 -1.81
N PHE A 45 5.76 -8.71 -1.32
CA PHE A 45 5.18 -7.39 -1.56
C PHE A 45 6.01 -6.27 -0.91
N GLY A 46 6.35 -6.43 0.37
CA GLY A 46 7.20 -5.46 1.07
C GLY A 46 8.58 -5.33 0.44
N LEU A 47 9.16 -6.44 0.00
CA LEU A 47 10.45 -6.46 -0.67
C LEU A 47 10.39 -5.74 -2.03
N ALA A 48 9.34 -5.95 -2.83
CA ALA A 48 9.15 -5.29 -4.10
C ALA A 48 8.97 -3.76 -3.94
N LEU A 49 8.18 -3.32 -2.94
CA LEU A 49 8.05 -1.91 -2.61
C LEU A 49 9.37 -1.31 -2.11
N ALA A 50 10.08 -2.00 -1.22
CA ALA A 50 11.38 -1.57 -0.73
C ALA A 50 12.39 -1.43 -1.88
N GLY A 51 12.41 -2.40 -2.80
CA GLY A 51 13.22 -2.35 -4.02
C GLY A 51 12.88 -1.15 -4.91
N TYR A 52 11.60 -0.84 -5.08
CA TYR A 52 11.18 0.36 -5.79
C TYR A 52 11.71 1.64 -5.15
N PHE A 53 11.58 1.79 -3.83
CA PHE A 53 12.07 2.98 -3.13
C PHE A 53 13.60 3.08 -3.18
N TRP A 54 14.29 1.96 -3.10
CA TRP A 54 15.73 1.90 -3.25
C TRP A 54 16.20 2.35 -4.64
N LEU A 55 15.59 1.83 -5.69
CA LEU A 55 16.00 2.07 -7.08
C LEU A 55 15.53 3.44 -7.58
N VAL A 56 14.30 3.81 -7.32
CA VAL A 56 13.63 4.97 -7.92
C VAL A 56 13.74 6.21 -7.04
N ASN A 57 13.42 6.10 -5.78
CA ASN A 57 13.55 7.23 -4.83
C ASN A 57 14.95 7.42 -4.29
N ARG A 58 15.87 6.50 -4.59
CA ARG A 58 17.23 6.48 -4.04
C ARG A 58 17.26 6.52 -2.50
N ASP A 59 16.19 6.09 -1.86
CA ASP A 59 16.18 5.91 -0.41
C ASP A 59 16.87 4.59 -0.07
N ARG A 60 18.16 4.68 0.22
CA ARG A 60 19.04 3.54 0.47
C ARG A 60 19.01 3.08 1.93
N SER A 61 17.99 3.43 2.69
CA SER A 61 17.84 2.97 4.06
C SER A 61 17.49 1.48 4.12
N ILE A 62 18.48 0.66 4.45
CA ILE A 62 18.30 -0.78 4.65
C ILE A 62 17.28 -1.04 5.75
N LEU A 63 17.30 -0.23 6.82
CA LEU A 63 16.38 -0.37 7.93
C LEU A 63 14.92 -0.18 7.51
N LYS A 64 14.62 0.85 6.70
CA LYS A 64 13.26 1.06 6.19
C LYS A 64 12.81 -0.11 5.28
N GLY A 65 13.70 -0.58 4.41
CA GLY A 65 13.42 -1.73 3.55
C GLY A 65 13.15 -3.00 4.35
N ALA A 66 14.00 -3.31 5.31
CA ALA A 66 13.83 -4.46 6.20
C ALA A 66 12.54 -4.36 7.03
N SER A 67 12.25 -3.17 7.57
CA SER A 67 11.01 -2.93 8.33
C SER A 67 9.77 -3.15 7.46
N LEU A 68 9.73 -2.59 6.24
CA LEU A 68 8.59 -2.77 5.35
C LEU A 68 8.40 -4.22 4.95
N THR A 69 9.49 -4.95 4.73
CA THR A 69 9.48 -6.38 4.40
C THR A 69 8.95 -7.21 5.57
N ALA A 70 9.41 -6.93 6.80
CA ALA A 70 8.95 -7.60 8.02
C ALA A 70 7.46 -7.30 8.31
N ILE A 71 7.04 -6.04 8.12
CA ILE A 71 5.63 -5.64 8.26
C ILE A 71 4.77 -6.36 7.21
N SER A 72 5.22 -6.46 5.97
CA SER A 72 4.51 -7.20 4.93
C SER A 72 4.31 -8.67 5.30
N TRP A 73 5.35 -9.30 5.84
CA TRP A 73 5.29 -10.67 6.34
C TRP A 73 4.26 -10.84 7.47
N ALA A 74 4.33 -10.00 8.50
CA ALA A 74 3.39 -10.04 9.62
C ALA A 74 1.95 -9.75 9.17
N THR A 75 1.78 -8.78 8.27
CA THR A 75 0.49 -8.38 7.71
C THR A 75 -0.17 -9.52 6.93
N PHE A 76 0.61 -10.25 6.14
CA PHE A 76 0.10 -11.42 5.41
C PHE A 76 -0.48 -12.46 6.37
N TRP A 77 0.26 -12.81 7.43
CA TRP A 77 -0.22 -13.78 8.40
C TRP A 77 -1.44 -13.28 9.16
N LEU A 78 -1.47 -12.02 9.57
CA LEU A 78 -2.63 -11.43 10.22
C LEU A 78 -3.87 -11.45 9.32
N ALA A 79 -3.74 -11.02 8.07
CA ALA A 79 -4.81 -11.05 7.09
C ALA A 79 -5.29 -12.49 6.80
N SER A 80 -4.36 -13.44 6.76
CA SER A 80 -4.66 -14.86 6.55
C SER A 80 -5.39 -15.48 7.74
N ILE A 81 -5.04 -15.10 8.98
CA ILE A 81 -5.74 -15.54 10.19
C ILE A 81 -7.17 -14.99 10.19
N ILE A 82 -7.37 -13.71 9.85
CA ILE A 82 -8.68 -13.08 9.79
C ILE A 82 -9.54 -13.76 8.71
N ALA A 83 -9.00 -13.91 7.49
CA ALA A 83 -9.69 -14.56 6.40
C ALA A 83 -9.93 -16.05 6.66
N GLY A 84 -8.98 -16.76 7.30
CA GLY A 84 -9.06 -18.18 7.59
C GLY A 84 -9.87 -18.51 8.85
N GLY A 85 -9.84 -17.66 9.87
CA GLY A 85 -10.58 -17.86 11.12
C GLY A 85 -12.10 -17.88 10.91
N GLU A 86 -12.60 -17.01 10.06
CA GLU A 86 -14.02 -17.02 9.66
C GLU A 86 -14.36 -18.21 8.76
N MET A 87 -13.40 -18.72 7.97
CA MET A 87 -13.60 -19.91 7.13
C MET A 87 -13.73 -21.21 7.92
N MET A 88 -13.13 -21.30 9.12
CA MET A 88 -13.17 -22.54 9.93
C MET A 88 -14.47 -22.75 10.67
N GLY A 89 -15.30 -21.71 10.85
CA GLY A 89 -16.51 -21.76 11.68
C GLY A 89 -17.85 -21.70 10.94
N LEU A 90 -17.87 -21.34 9.67
CA LEU A 90 -19.10 -21.10 8.94
C LEU A 90 -19.33 -22.15 7.83
N ASN A 91 -20.57 -22.64 7.73
CA ASN A 91 -21.03 -23.33 6.52
C ASN A 91 -20.70 -22.46 5.31
N ARG A 92 -19.78 -22.91 4.47
CA ARG A 92 -19.18 -22.20 3.36
C ARG A 92 -20.23 -21.75 2.35
N THR A 93 -20.68 -20.52 2.48
CA THR A 93 -21.44 -19.83 1.44
C THR A 93 -20.49 -18.89 0.71
N SER A 94 -20.68 -18.67 -0.57
CA SER A 94 -19.88 -17.74 -1.36
C SER A 94 -19.85 -16.31 -0.78
N SER A 95 -20.87 -15.94 -0.01
CA SER A 95 -20.95 -14.66 0.70
C SER A 95 -20.04 -14.60 1.93
N ALA A 96 -19.91 -15.69 2.70
CA ALA A 96 -19.01 -15.75 3.85
C ALA A 96 -17.54 -15.62 3.39
N ASP A 97 -17.18 -16.29 2.29
CA ASP A 97 -15.85 -16.16 1.70
C ASP A 97 -15.56 -14.72 1.26
N ALA A 98 -16.52 -14.04 0.64
CA ALA A 98 -16.35 -12.65 0.22
C ALA A 98 -16.11 -11.71 1.42
N VAL A 99 -16.85 -11.89 2.52
CA VAL A 99 -16.66 -11.12 3.76
C VAL A 99 -15.28 -11.36 4.35
N ALA A 100 -14.84 -12.63 4.41
CA ALA A 100 -13.53 -13.00 4.95
C ALA A 100 -12.38 -12.38 4.14
N PHE A 101 -12.43 -12.44 2.80
CA PHE A 101 -11.42 -11.82 1.95
C PHE A 101 -11.49 -10.29 1.94
N PHE A 102 -12.69 -9.72 2.12
CA PHE A 102 -12.83 -8.28 2.33
C PHE A 102 -12.15 -7.86 3.64
N ALA A 103 -12.44 -8.53 4.75
CA ALA A 103 -11.87 -8.21 6.05
C ALA A 103 -10.33 -8.35 6.07
N GLY A 104 -9.82 -9.46 5.54
CA GLY A 104 -8.37 -9.66 5.38
C GLY A 104 -7.71 -8.59 4.49
N GLY A 105 -8.38 -8.24 3.38
CA GLY A 105 -7.94 -7.18 2.48
C GLY A 105 -7.94 -5.79 3.14
N VAL A 106 -8.95 -5.47 3.94
CA VAL A 106 -9.04 -4.24 4.74
C VAL A 106 -7.86 -4.12 5.70
N VAL A 107 -7.65 -5.15 6.52
CA VAL A 107 -6.56 -5.14 7.52
C VAL A 107 -5.20 -5.09 6.84
N GLY A 108 -4.99 -5.92 5.82
CA GLY A 108 -3.74 -5.93 5.05
C GLY A 108 -3.42 -4.55 4.45
N SER A 109 -4.42 -3.91 3.88
CA SER A 109 -4.27 -2.60 3.23
C SER A 109 -4.04 -1.47 4.20
N LEU A 110 -4.73 -1.48 5.34
CA LEU A 110 -4.54 -0.49 6.39
C LEU A 110 -3.10 -0.52 6.92
N VAL A 111 -2.61 -1.70 7.25
CA VAL A 111 -1.25 -1.87 7.79
C VAL A 111 -0.21 -1.50 6.73
N MET A 112 -0.34 -2.02 5.51
CA MET A 112 0.65 -1.78 4.45
C MET A 112 0.68 -0.33 3.97
N SER A 113 -0.47 0.33 3.80
CA SER A 113 -0.50 1.74 3.41
C SER A 113 0.05 2.63 4.52
N THR A 114 -0.32 2.39 5.77
CA THR A 114 0.19 3.13 6.92
C THR A 114 1.71 2.98 7.05
N ALA A 115 2.21 1.75 6.99
CA ALA A 115 3.66 1.49 7.05
C ALA A 115 4.41 2.16 5.90
N THR A 116 3.91 2.03 4.67
CA THR A 116 4.57 2.60 3.50
C THR A 116 4.61 4.13 3.56
N PHE A 117 3.51 4.76 3.94
CA PHE A 117 3.47 6.22 4.09
C PHE A 117 4.35 6.71 5.24
N SER A 118 4.32 6.02 6.38
CA SER A 118 5.14 6.41 7.54
C SER A 118 6.64 6.27 7.29
N LEU A 119 7.06 5.26 6.55
CA LEU A 119 8.48 5.00 6.31
C LEU A 119 9.05 5.85 5.16
N TYR A 120 8.25 6.14 4.13
CA TYR A 120 8.77 6.71 2.89
C TYR A 120 8.12 8.03 2.45
N ALA A 121 6.97 8.40 2.99
CA ALA A 121 6.37 9.67 2.66
C ALA A 121 6.91 10.81 3.55
N ASN A 122 7.08 11.98 2.96
CA ASN A 122 7.52 13.17 3.68
C ASN A 122 6.38 13.93 4.37
N ALA A 123 5.15 13.42 4.24
CA ALA A 123 3.95 14.00 4.85
C ALA A 123 3.07 12.91 5.44
N GLN A 124 2.40 13.22 6.53
CA GLN A 124 1.43 12.30 7.14
C GLN A 124 0.24 12.09 6.19
N PRO A 125 -0.23 10.85 6.02
CA PRO A 125 -1.41 10.58 5.24
C PRO A 125 -2.64 11.19 5.92
N THR A 126 -3.53 11.79 5.15
CA THR A 126 -4.85 12.17 5.68
C THR A 126 -5.70 10.93 5.91
N LEU A 127 -6.61 11.01 6.89
CA LEU A 127 -7.54 9.91 7.18
C LEU A 127 -8.27 9.42 5.92
N TRP A 128 -8.69 10.33 5.05
CA TRP A 128 -9.35 9.99 3.79
C TRP A 128 -8.48 9.10 2.90
N ARG A 129 -7.19 9.40 2.76
CA ARG A 129 -6.27 8.59 1.94
C ARG A 129 -6.11 7.18 2.49
N LEU A 130 -6.01 7.07 3.81
CA LEU A 130 -5.99 5.76 4.47
C LEU A 130 -7.30 5.00 4.28
N LEU A 131 -8.45 5.66 4.44
CA LEU A 131 -9.75 5.03 4.22
C LEU A 131 -9.91 4.51 2.80
N VAL A 132 -9.52 5.30 1.78
CA VAL A 132 -9.60 4.85 0.38
C VAL A 132 -8.67 3.67 0.11
N CYS A 133 -7.44 3.70 0.62
CA CYS A 133 -6.53 2.56 0.50
C CYS A 133 -7.08 1.31 1.21
N THR A 134 -7.66 1.48 2.38
CA THR A 134 -8.18 0.39 3.22
C THR A 134 -9.41 -0.27 2.59
N ILE A 135 -10.41 0.53 2.23
CA ILE A 135 -11.64 0.01 1.58
C ILE A 135 -11.31 -0.56 0.20
N GLY A 136 -10.50 0.16 -0.57
CA GLY A 136 -10.04 -0.30 -1.88
C GLY A 136 -9.30 -1.63 -1.81
N GLY A 137 -8.46 -1.82 -0.80
CA GLY A 137 -7.77 -3.08 -0.57
C GLY A 137 -8.69 -4.23 -0.18
N GLY A 138 -9.76 -3.95 0.59
CA GLY A 138 -10.81 -4.94 0.85
C GLY A 138 -11.51 -5.38 -0.43
N LEU A 139 -11.90 -4.43 -1.27
CA LEU A 139 -12.53 -4.72 -2.57
C LEU A 139 -11.59 -5.49 -3.52
N LEU A 140 -10.31 -5.17 -3.53
CA LEU A 140 -9.30 -5.90 -4.30
C LEU A 140 -9.13 -7.34 -3.81
N GLY A 141 -9.24 -7.57 -2.49
CA GLY A 141 -9.22 -8.93 -1.92
C GLY A 141 -10.36 -9.78 -2.45
N VAL A 142 -11.58 -9.24 -2.42
CA VAL A 142 -12.76 -9.93 -2.97
C VAL A 142 -12.62 -10.14 -4.48
N ALA A 143 -12.28 -9.09 -5.23
CA ALA A 143 -12.15 -9.17 -6.69
C ALA A 143 -11.09 -10.18 -7.12
N GLY A 144 -9.93 -10.19 -6.46
CA GLY A 144 -8.86 -11.14 -6.75
C GLY A 144 -9.27 -12.58 -6.49
N GLN A 145 -9.98 -12.84 -5.40
CA GLN A 145 -10.48 -14.18 -5.08
C GLN A 145 -11.55 -14.63 -6.07
N GLN A 146 -12.49 -13.77 -6.44
CA GLN A 146 -13.53 -14.08 -7.43
C GLN A 146 -12.94 -14.37 -8.82
N LEU A 147 -11.96 -13.58 -9.27
CA LEU A 147 -11.23 -13.85 -10.51
C LEU A 147 -10.49 -15.19 -10.45
N GLY A 148 -9.96 -15.55 -9.27
CA GLY A 148 -9.35 -16.83 -9.06
C GLY A 148 -10.33 -18.00 -9.21
N TYR A 149 -11.52 -17.90 -8.66
CA TYR A 149 -12.57 -18.92 -8.83
C TYR A 149 -13.01 -19.06 -10.29
N LEU A 150 -13.11 -17.95 -11.01
CA LEU A 150 -13.45 -18.00 -12.44
C LEU A 150 -12.36 -18.68 -13.28
N SER A 151 -11.09 -18.51 -12.92
CA SER A 151 -9.95 -19.10 -13.64
C SER A 151 -9.65 -20.54 -13.21
N MET A 152 -10.00 -20.92 -11.99
CA MET A 152 -9.73 -22.22 -11.38
C MET A 152 -10.96 -22.72 -10.59
N PRO A 153 -12.05 -23.15 -11.27
CA PRO A 153 -13.31 -23.51 -10.59
C PRO A 153 -13.18 -24.63 -9.57
N HIS A 154 -12.13 -25.44 -9.66
CA HIS A 154 -11.85 -26.57 -8.77
C HIS A 154 -10.82 -26.27 -7.67
N ALA A 155 -10.33 -25.03 -7.57
CA ALA A 155 -9.27 -24.68 -6.61
C ALA A 155 -9.72 -24.76 -5.13
N GLY A 156 -11.00 -24.93 -4.86
CA GLY A 156 -11.54 -24.95 -3.49
C GLY A 156 -11.44 -23.56 -2.83
N PRO A 157 -11.62 -23.49 -1.51
CA PRO A 157 -11.69 -22.22 -0.77
C PRO A 157 -10.33 -21.59 -0.46
N ASN A 158 -9.25 -22.20 -0.91
CA ASN A 158 -7.92 -21.67 -0.66
C ASN A 158 -7.69 -20.34 -1.41
N PRO A 159 -6.85 -19.44 -0.86
CA PRO A 159 -6.46 -18.22 -1.56
C PRO A 159 -5.90 -18.56 -2.95
N THR A 160 -6.48 -17.95 -3.97
CA THR A 160 -6.09 -18.22 -5.35
C THR A 160 -4.85 -17.40 -5.74
N PRO A 161 -4.04 -17.86 -6.70
CA PRO A 161 -2.95 -17.05 -7.24
C PRO A 161 -3.39 -15.68 -7.71
N ALA A 162 -4.59 -15.56 -8.30
CA ALA A 162 -5.15 -14.30 -8.77
C ALA A 162 -5.36 -13.30 -7.62
N LEU A 163 -5.72 -13.76 -6.43
CA LEU A 163 -5.86 -12.91 -5.25
C LEU A 163 -4.59 -12.09 -5.01
N PHE A 164 -3.44 -12.75 -4.98
CA PHE A 164 -2.17 -12.08 -4.67
C PHE A 164 -1.74 -11.11 -5.75
N ILE A 165 -1.91 -11.47 -7.02
CA ILE A 165 -1.58 -10.60 -8.15
C ILE A 165 -2.48 -9.36 -8.14
N VAL A 166 -3.80 -9.54 -8.06
CA VAL A 166 -4.77 -8.45 -8.10
C VAL A 166 -4.62 -7.54 -6.88
N TRP A 167 -4.53 -8.12 -5.68
CA TRP A 167 -4.43 -7.35 -4.45
C TRP A 167 -3.13 -6.54 -4.38
N GLN A 168 -1.98 -7.17 -4.64
CA GLN A 168 -0.69 -6.48 -4.53
C GLN A 168 -0.51 -5.42 -5.62
N THR A 169 -0.93 -5.70 -6.85
CA THR A 169 -0.91 -4.73 -7.96
C THR A 169 -1.81 -3.54 -7.66
N GLY A 170 -3.05 -3.81 -7.25
CA GLY A 170 -4.02 -2.80 -6.90
C GLY A 170 -3.60 -1.96 -5.69
N MET A 171 -2.98 -2.57 -4.68
CA MET A 171 -2.41 -1.84 -3.54
C MET A 171 -1.25 -0.95 -3.94
N GLY A 172 -0.36 -1.41 -4.81
CA GLY A 172 0.68 -0.56 -5.39
C GLY A 172 0.10 0.66 -6.11
N PHE A 173 -0.97 0.46 -6.88
CA PHE A 173 -1.71 1.55 -7.52
C PHE A 173 -2.33 2.53 -6.50
N LEU A 174 -3.05 2.04 -5.50
CA LEU A 174 -3.69 2.87 -4.48
C LEU A 174 -2.67 3.68 -3.69
N ILE A 175 -1.61 3.05 -3.21
CA ILE A 175 -0.53 3.72 -2.49
C ILE A 175 0.09 4.83 -3.37
N GLY A 176 0.36 4.55 -4.64
CA GLY A 176 0.92 5.51 -5.56
C GLY A 176 -0.02 6.67 -5.89
N ARG A 177 -1.30 6.38 -6.09
CA ARG A 177 -2.34 7.37 -6.44
C ARG A 177 -2.66 8.30 -5.30
N PHE A 178 -2.69 7.78 -4.07
CA PHE A 178 -3.01 8.53 -2.85
C PHE A 178 -1.79 8.88 -2.01
N TRP A 179 -0.61 8.88 -2.63
CA TRP A 179 0.64 9.24 -1.96
C TRP A 179 0.52 10.63 -1.30
N PRO A 180 0.84 10.75 0.00
CA PRO A 180 0.81 12.04 0.66
C PRO A 180 1.92 12.94 0.09
N THR A 181 1.54 14.09 -0.40
CA THR A 181 2.45 15.15 -0.83
C THR A 181 2.33 16.31 0.13
N ILE A 182 3.44 16.93 0.47
CA ILE A 182 3.42 18.25 1.11
C ILE A 182 2.82 19.18 0.05
N GLU A 183 1.57 19.60 0.25
CA GLU A 183 1.07 20.75 -0.47
C GLU A 183 2.00 21.90 -0.04
N ALA A 184 2.72 22.47 -1.01
CA ALA A 184 3.45 23.69 -0.75
C ALA A 184 2.40 24.68 -0.19
N ARG A 185 2.39 24.89 1.13
CA ARG A 185 1.66 26.00 1.70
C ARG A 185 2.16 27.19 0.91
N GLU A 186 1.28 27.80 0.12
CA GLU A 186 1.58 29.13 -0.39
C GLU A 186 2.12 29.90 0.81
N PRO A 187 3.32 30.48 0.70
CA PRO A 187 3.82 31.29 1.77
C PRO A 187 2.70 32.31 1.99
N THR A 188 2.06 32.22 3.15
CA THR A 188 1.09 33.22 3.57
C THR A 188 1.81 34.52 3.31
N ARG A 189 1.37 35.26 2.30
CA ARG A 189 1.88 36.60 2.05
C ARG A 189 1.63 37.31 3.37
N LEU A 190 2.64 37.28 4.24
CA LEU A 190 2.73 38.27 5.28
C LEU A 190 2.64 39.55 4.51
N SER A 191 1.44 40.15 4.53
CA SER A 191 1.28 41.54 4.12
C SER A 191 2.33 42.28 4.93
N ILE A 192 3.45 42.55 4.25
CA ILE A 192 4.42 43.51 4.76
C ILE A 192 3.55 44.78 4.91
N VAL A 193 3.09 44.99 6.12
CA VAL A 193 2.53 46.30 6.49
C VAL A 193 3.73 47.22 6.35
N GLU A 194 3.82 47.85 5.17
CA GLU A 194 4.78 48.94 4.96
C GLU A 194 4.66 49.86 6.16
N PRO A 195 5.76 50.14 6.87
CA PRO A 195 5.74 51.11 7.93
C PRO A 195 5.30 52.44 7.28
N ARG A 196 4.11 52.87 7.63
CA ARG A 196 3.54 54.16 7.24
C ARG A 196 4.57 55.22 7.64
N GLU A 197 5.35 55.68 6.67
CA GLU A 197 6.28 56.81 6.83
C GLU A 197 5.49 57.96 7.49
N LYS A 198 5.83 58.24 8.75
CA LYS A 198 5.34 59.44 9.42
C LYS A 198 5.88 60.60 8.61
N SER A 199 5.01 61.19 7.83
CA SER A 199 5.21 62.51 7.26
C SER A 199 5.53 63.47 8.42
N GLU A 200 6.83 63.69 8.64
CA GLU A 200 7.27 64.81 9.45
C GLU A 200 7.01 66.07 8.67
N ASN A 201 6.01 66.79 9.14
CA ASN A 201 5.69 68.10 8.65
C ASN A 201 6.71 69.11 9.24
N PRO A 202 7.62 69.68 8.44
CA PRO A 202 8.48 70.78 8.93
C PRO A 202 7.71 72.08 8.85
N ASN A 203 7.23 72.53 9.97
CA ASN A 203 6.68 73.90 10.05
C ASN A 203 7.82 74.87 10.33
N PRO A 204 8.07 75.85 9.46
CA PRO A 204 9.11 76.87 9.65
C PRO A 204 8.54 78.05 10.44
N ARG A 205 9.22 78.41 11.52
CA ARG A 205 9.40 79.83 11.93
C ARG A 205 10.64 79.98 12.78
#